data_8930263b9e171fbcfbf1e8ad7fec8701
#
_entry.id   8930263b9e171fbcfbf1e8ad7fec8701
#
_cell.length_a   1.000
_cell.length_b   1.000
_cell.length_c   1.000
_cell.angle_alpha   90.00
_cell.angle_beta   90.00
_cell.angle_gamma   90.00
#
_symmetry.space_group_name_H-M   'P 1'
#
loop_
_entity.id
_entity.type
_entity.pdbx_description
1 polymer ?
#
loop_
_entity_poly.entity_id
_entity_poly.type
_entity_poly.pdbx_seq_one_letter_code
_entity_poly.pdbx_strand_id
1 'polypeptide(L)'
;TLNGLSEKEVKKRLNENGKNVVIKDEHKGPLYFLLESFKDEFIIILLSLSLINLFLGDTLGSIIIIVIAFISALIRFFQDYSVYKFNKKLQSKIYSTVIVLRNNEEMEVKVEDVVVGDIVKLNAGTIMPADLKIIDCKDLFINQSVFTGESVLIEKKQLSSNNPKEIFDIENICLMGTSVVSGRGSGLV
;
A
#
# COMPACT_ATOMS: atom_id res chain seq x y z
N THR A 1 -23.30 -16.56 3.82
CA THR A 1 -24.68 -16.18 4.20
C THR A 1 -24.93 -14.74 3.76
N LEU A 2 -26.07 -14.47 3.13
CA LEU A 2 -26.44 -13.11 2.62
C LEU A 2 -26.51 -12.02 3.72
N ASN A 3 -26.38 -12.41 4.98
CA ASN A 3 -26.45 -11.52 6.14
C ASN A 3 -25.06 -10.98 6.59
N GLY A 4 -24.00 -11.26 5.82
CA GLY A 4 -22.65 -10.89 6.18
C GLY A 4 -22.03 -11.77 7.28
N LEU A 5 -20.78 -11.47 7.67
CA LEU A 5 -20.03 -12.18 8.69
C LEU A 5 -20.38 -11.70 10.10
N SER A 6 -20.29 -12.58 11.09
CA SER A 6 -20.36 -12.20 12.51
C SER A 6 -19.01 -11.63 12.98
N GLU A 7 -19.01 -10.81 14.02
CA GLU A 7 -17.76 -10.26 14.59
C GLU A 7 -16.77 -11.34 15.06
N LYS A 8 -17.29 -12.46 15.56
CA LYS A 8 -16.43 -13.59 15.95
C LYS A 8 -15.71 -14.21 14.76
N GLU A 9 -16.42 -14.36 13.64
CA GLU A 9 -15.86 -14.89 12.41
C GLU A 9 -14.85 -13.94 11.78
N VAL A 10 -15.14 -12.63 11.80
CA VAL A 10 -14.21 -11.58 11.34
C VAL A 10 -12.90 -11.64 12.14
N LYS A 11 -12.96 -11.68 13.47
CA LYS A 11 -11.75 -11.78 14.32
C LYS A 11 -10.97 -13.05 14.06
N LYS A 12 -11.66 -14.17 13.83
CA LYS A 12 -11.02 -15.45 13.50
C LYS A 12 -10.26 -15.34 12.18
N ARG A 13 -10.91 -14.84 11.11
CA ARG A 13 -10.29 -14.68 9.78
C ARG A 13 -9.17 -13.67 9.77
N LEU A 14 -9.30 -12.59 10.54
CA LEU A 14 -8.23 -11.59 10.69
C LEU A 14 -6.98 -12.20 11.36
N ASN A 15 -7.16 -13.11 12.33
CA ASN A 15 -6.04 -13.81 12.96
C ASN A 15 -5.43 -14.89 12.05
N GLU A 16 -6.22 -15.55 11.21
CA GLU A 16 -5.77 -16.61 10.30
C GLU A 16 -5.06 -16.03 9.06
N ASN A 17 -5.64 -14.99 8.44
CA ASN A 17 -5.16 -14.44 7.16
C ASN A 17 -4.35 -13.14 7.31
N GLY A 18 -4.38 -12.52 8.50
CA GLY A 18 -3.78 -11.21 8.73
C GLY A 18 -4.64 -10.06 8.19
N LYS A 19 -4.08 -8.85 8.25
CA LYS A 19 -4.71 -7.63 7.72
C LYS A 19 -4.58 -7.58 6.20
N ASN A 20 -5.58 -6.95 5.55
CA ASN A 20 -5.57 -6.68 4.11
C ASN A 20 -4.64 -5.50 3.79
N VAL A 21 -3.33 -5.77 3.74
CA VAL A 21 -2.27 -4.78 3.50
C VAL A 21 -1.42 -5.24 2.33
N VAL A 22 -1.39 -4.44 1.27
CA VAL A 22 -0.59 -4.73 0.07
C VAL A 22 0.91 -4.48 0.31
N ILE A 23 1.24 -3.48 1.15
CA ILE A 23 2.61 -3.11 1.47
C ILE A 23 2.86 -3.41 2.94
N LYS A 24 3.73 -4.39 3.22
CA LYS A 24 4.24 -4.61 4.57
C LYS A 24 5.09 -3.41 4.97
N ASP A 25 4.68 -2.74 6.03
CA ASP A 25 5.44 -1.64 6.64
C ASP A 25 6.77 -2.22 7.18
N GLU A 26 7.85 -2.07 6.43
CA GLU A 26 9.18 -2.41 6.92
C GLU A 26 9.56 -1.40 8.01
N HIS A 27 9.55 -1.84 9.25
CA HIS A 27 10.01 -1.03 10.38
C HIS A 27 11.52 -0.85 10.31
N LYS A 28 11.96 0.21 9.63
CA LYS A 28 13.37 0.61 9.61
C LYS A 28 13.68 1.39 10.88
N GLY A 29 14.55 0.82 11.71
CA GLY A 29 15.00 1.49 12.94
C GLY A 29 15.99 2.62 12.65
N PRO A 30 16.26 3.52 13.63
CA PRO A 30 17.20 4.64 13.43
C PRO A 30 18.61 4.17 13.06
N LEU A 31 19.06 3.03 13.57
CA LEU A 31 20.37 2.45 13.25
C LEU A 31 20.51 2.11 11.76
N TYR A 32 19.42 1.67 11.11
CA TYR A 32 19.41 1.44 9.67
C TYR A 32 19.75 2.70 8.90
N PHE A 33 19.11 3.84 9.22
CA PHE A 33 19.36 5.11 8.55
C PHE A 33 20.77 5.64 8.82
N LEU A 34 21.30 5.43 10.04
CA LEU A 34 22.68 5.82 10.36
C LEU A 34 23.68 5.05 9.50
N LEU A 35 23.54 3.73 9.37
CA LEU A 35 24.42 2.92 8.55
C LEU A 35 24.27 3.22 7.06
N GLU A 36 23.03 3.48 6.61
CA GLU A 36 22.73 3.87 5.23
C GLU A 36 23.38 5.21 4.86
N SER A 37 23.44 6.17 5.80
CA SER A 37 24.08 7.47 5.57
C SER A 37 25.56 7.35 5.18
N PHE A 38 26.28 6.33 5.67
CA PHE A 38 27.67 6.10 5.28
C PHE A 38 27.85 5.49 3.89
N LYS A 39 26.80 5.00 3.25
CA LYS A 39 26.83 4.51 1.86
C LYS A 39 26.66 5.60 0.82
N ASP A 40 26.52 6.85 1.25
CA ASP A 40 26.42 8.00 0.35
C ASP A 40 27.69 8.15 -0.47
N GLU A 41 27.54 8.35 -1.77
CA GLU A 41 28.64 8.48 -2.73
C GLU A 41 29.61 9.61 -2.33
N PHE A 42 29.08 10.75 -1.86
CA PHE A 42 29.89 11.89 -1.42
C PHE A 42 30.73 11.53 -0.20
N ILE A 43 30.16 10.85 0.77
CA ILE A 43 30.86 10.41 1.99
C ILE A 43 31.95 9.40 1.65
N ILE A 44 31.67 8.45 0.73
CA ILE A 44 32.64 7.48 0.24
C ILE A 44 33.84 8.18 -0.43
N ILE A 45 33.58 9.22 -1.23
CA ILE A 45 34.63 10.02 -1.87
C ILE A 45 35.49 10.73 -0.81
N LEU A 46 34.87 11.37 0.20
CA LEU A 46 35.59 12.00 1.28
C LEU A 46 36.45 11.03 2.07
N LEU A 47 35.94 9.86 2.41
CA LEU A 47 36.69 8.83 3.12
C LEU A 47 37.86 8.29 2.27
N SER A 48 37.66 8.13 0.96
CA SER A 48 38.72 7.76 0.03
C SER A 48 39.82 8.80 -0.04
N LEU A 49 39.45 10.09 -0.11
CA LEU A 49 40.39 11.21 -0.11
C LEU A 49 41.18 11.32 1.20
N SER A 50 40.48 11.11 2.32
CA SER A 50 41.13 11.07 3.64
C SER A 50 42.19 9.95 3.71
N LEU A 51 41.88 8.78 3.16
CA LEU A 51 42.82 7.64 3.11
C LEU A 51 44.06 7.99 2.28
N ILE A 52 43.89 8.65 1.14
CA ILE A 52 45.00 9.10 0.29
C ILE A 52 45.88 10.11 1.05
N ASN A 53 45.28 11.11 1.74
CA ASN A 53 46.03 12.07 2.53
C ASN A 53 46.86 11.41 3.64
N LEU A 54 46.28 10.38 4.27
CA LEU A 54 46.97 9.61 5.30
C LEU A 54 48.22 8.90 4.72
N PHE A 55 48.13 8.30 3.54
CA PHE A 55 49.25 7.70 2.82
C PHE A 55 50.34 8.69 2.41
N LEU A 56 49.95 9.94 2.10
CA LEU A 56 50.89 11.04 1.81
C LEU A 56 51.56 11.64 3.04
N GLY A 57 51.21 11.20 4.25
CA GLY A 57 51.74 11.69 5.51
C GLY A 57 51.04 12.94 6.05
N ASP A 58 49.99 13.44 5.41
CA ASP A 58 49.18 14.55 5.91
C ASP A 58 48.09 14.05 6.89
N THR A 59 48.49 13.84 8.11
CA THR A 59 47.58 13.38 9.17
C THR A 59 46.55 14.41 9.58
N LEU A 60 46.92 15.70 9.60
CA LEU A 60 45.99 16.79 9.96
C LEU A 60 44.91 16.97 8.89
N GLY A 61 45.27 17.00 7.60
CA GLY A 61 44.30 17.05 6.49
C GLY A 61 43.35 15.86 6.49
N SER A 62 43.89 14.66 6.77
CA SER A 62 43.06 13.43 6.85
C SER A 62 42.02 13.52 7.98
N ILE A 63 42.41 14.00 9.18
CA ILE A 63 41.49 14.15 10.33
C ILE A 63 40.39 15.16 10.01
N ILE A 64 40.74 16.29 9.41
CA ILE A 64 39.76 17.32 9.02
C ILE A 64 38.70 16.73 8.07
N ILE A 65 39.13 15.97 7.05
CA ILE A 65 38.22 15.37 6.09
C ILE A 65 37.31 14.32 6.75
N ILE A 66 37.83 13.49 7.67
CA ILE A 66 37.03 12.53 8.45
C ILE A 66 35.96 13.26 9.28
N VAL A 67 36.32 14.35 9.93
CA VAL A 67 35.35 15.15 10.71
C VAL A 67 34.24 15.70 9.80
N ILE A 68 34.60 16.22 8.63
CA ILE A 68 33.62 16.72 7.65
C ILE A 68 32.71 15.58 7.17
N ALA A 69 33.27 14.41 6.84
CA ALA A 69 32.50 13.26 6.40
C ALA A 69 31.53 12.79 7.51
N PHE A 70 31.98 12.77 8.77
CA PHE A 70 31.13 12.40 9.90
C PHE A 70 29.98 13.39 10.11
N ILE A 71 30.24 14.71 10.05
CA ILE A 71 29.21 15.74 10.15
C ILE A 71 28.20 15.59 9.01
N SER A 72 28.69 15.36 7.78
CA SER A 72 27.83 15.14 6.59
C SER A 72 26.93 13.91 6.77
N ALA A 73 27.47 12.81 7.29
CA ALA A 73 26.71 11.61 7.58
C ALA A 73 25.61 11.83 8.64
N LEU A 74 25.91 12.63 9.69
CA LEU A 74 24.91 13.00 10.69
C LEU A 74 23.78 13.86 10.10
N ILE A 75 24.11 14.86 9.28
CA ILE A 75 23.10 15.71 8.63
C ILE A 75 22.18 14.85 7.78
N ARG A 76 22.75 13.95 6.95
CA ARG A 76 21.98 13.03 6.11
C ARG A 76 21.10 12.11 6.93
N PHE A 77 21.62 11.51 8.00
CA PHE A 77 20.84 10.70 8.94
C PHE A 77 19.61 11.44 9.44
N PHE A 78 19.76 12.69 9.92
CA PHE A 78 18.64 13.46 10.43
C PHE A 78 17.62 13.80 9.35
N GLN A 79 18.06 14.09 8.13
CA GLN A 79 17.17 14.34 6.99
C GLN A 79 16.37 13.09 6.63
N ASP A 80 17.02 11.97 6.39
CA ASP A 80 16.38 10.73 5.93
C ASP A 80 15.43 10.18 7.00
N TYR A 81 15.84 10.21 8.27
CA TYR A 81 15.01 9.76 9.39
C TYR A 81 13.77 10.67 9.59
N SER A 82 13.92 11.99 9.41
CA SER A 82 12.80 12.93 9.49
C SER A 82 11.81 12.72 8.36
N VAL A 83 12.28 12.52 7.13
CA VAL A 83 11.45 12.21 5.96
C VAL A 83 10.70 10.89 6.18
N TYR A 84 11.37 9.86 6.65
CA TYR A 84 10.75 8.57 6.98
C TYR A 84 9.62 8.73 8.01
N LYS A 85 9.88 9.43 9.12
CA LYS A 85 8.85 9.70 10.15
C LYS A 85 7.65 10.50 9.59
N PHE A 86 7.93 11.49 8.76
CA PHE A 86 6.89 12.30 8.15
C PHE A 86 6.02 11.48 7.20
N ASN A 87 6.63 10.68 6.32
CA ASN A 87 5.92 9.80 5.40
C ASN A 87 5.07 8.78 6.15
N LYS A 88 5.61 8.17 7.21
CA LYS A 88 4.87 7.23 8.07
C LYS A 88 3.67 7.89 8.73
N LYS A 89 3.81 9.13 9.20
CA LYS A 89 2.70 9.91 9.77
C LYS A 89 1.64 10.27 8.73
N LEU A 90 2.03 10.54 7.47
CA LEU A 90 1.07 10.76 6.38
C LEU A 90 0.31 9.49 6.04
N GLN A 91 1.00 8.37 5.84
CA GLN A 91 0.38 7.08 5.55
C GLN A 91 -0.62 6.68 6.63
N SER A 92 -0.29 6.91 7.91
CA SER A 92 -1.19 6.60 9.02
C SER A 92 -2.45 7.48 9.10
N LYS A 93 -2.53 8.58 8.34
CA LYS A 93 -3.70 9.47 8.28
C LYS A 93 -4.60 9.21 7.07
N ILE A 94 -4.10 8.50 6.05
CA ILE A 94 -4.87 8.16 4.85
C ILE A 94 -5.47 6.76 5.08
N TYR A 95 -6.58 6.72 5.81
CA TYR A 95 -7.38 5.49 5.91
C TYR A 95 -8.40 5.51 4.77
N SER A 96 -8.25 4.61 3.83
CA SER A 96 -9.36 4.29 2.94
C SER A 96 -10.36 3.44 3.72
N THR A 97 -11.62 3.85 3.74
CA THR A 97 -12.72 3.10 4.35
C THR A 97 -13.67 2.58 3.29
N VAL A 98 -14.35 1.50 3.60
CA VAL A 98 -15.39 0.91 2.76
C VAL A 98 -16.57 0.47 3.60
N ILE A 99 -17.76 0.45 3.02
CA ILE A 99 -18.96 -0.03 3.68
C ILE A 99 -19.06 -1.53 3.45
N VAL A 100 -19.14 -2.28 4.53
CA VAL A 100 -19.36 -3.73 4.52
C VAL A 100 -20.65 -4.09 5.23
N LEU A 101 -21.24 -5.21 4.84
CA LEU A 101 -22.38 -5.80 5.53
C LEU A 101 -21.87 -6.88 6.50
N ARG A 102 -22.05 -6.64 7.82
CA ARG A 102 -21.74 -7.60 8.89
C ARG A 102 -22.90 -7.68 9.85
N ASN A 103 -23.25 -8.86 10.32
CA ASN A 103 -24.44 -9.07 11.21
C ASN A 103 -25.75 -8.45 10.68
N ASN A 104 -25.94 -8.42 9.37
CA ASN A 104 -27.07 -7.79 8.68
C ASN A 104 -27.14 -6.25 8.84
N GLU A 105 -26.04 -5.62 9.27
CA GLU A 105 -25.92 -4.17 9.39
C GLU A 105 -24.78 -3.65 8.49
N GLU A 106 -25.00 -2.49 7.86
CA GLU A 106 -23.97 -1.79 7.11
C GLU A 106 -23.07 -1.03 8.07
N MET A 107 -21.78 -1.25 7.99
CA MET A 107 -20.78 -0.57 8.80
C MET A 107 -19.60 -0.12 7.96
N GLU A 108 -19.04 1.01 8.32
CA GLU A 108 -17.83 1.53 7.71
C GLU A 108 -16.62 0.92 8.40
N VAL A 109 -15.77 0.25 7.63
CA VAL A 109 -14.54 -0.37 8.10
C VAL A 109 -13.33 0.11 7.31
N LYS A 110 -12.15 0.07 7.92
CA LYS A 110 -10.91 0.34 7.19
C LYS A 110 -10.64 -0.76 6.18
N VAL A 111 -10.08 -0.40 5.02
CA VAL A 111 -9.68 -1.38 3.99
C VAL A 111 -8.78 -2.46 4.56
N GLU A 112 -7.89 -2.11 5.50
CA GLU A 112 -6.98 -3.06 6.16
C GLU A 112 -7.68 -4.12 7.03
N ASP A 113 -8.92 -3.85 7.48
CA ASP A 113 -9.72 -4.74 8.35
C ASP A 113 -10.78 -5.53 7.56
N VAL A 114 -10.77 -5.42 6.22
CA VAL A 114 -11.60 -6.25 5.34
C VAL A 114 -11.03 -7.66 5.30
N VAL A 115 -11.91 -8.65 5.46
CA VAL A 115 -11.52 -10.08 5.47
C VAL A 115 -12.23 -10.87 4.37
N VAL A 116 -11.62 -11.97 3.97
CA VAL A 116 -12.24 -12.89 3.02
C VAL A 116 -13.61 -13.33 3.53
N GLY A 117 -14.64 -13.18 2.70
CA GLY A 117 -16.03 -13.47 3.01
C GLY A 117 -16.85 -12.25 3.49
N ASP A 118 -16.23 -11.06 3.57
CA ASP A 118 -16.99 -9.82 3.74
C ASP A 118 -17.82 -9.50 2.50
N ILE A 119 -18.98 -8.91 2.71
CA ILE A 119 -19.82 -8.36 1.64
C ILE A 119 -19.57 -6.85 1.60
N VAL A 120 -18.93 -6.38 0.55
CA VAL A 120 -18.62 -4.96 0.34
C VAL A 120 -19.73 -4.30 -0.46
N LYS A 121 -20.22 -3.15 -0.02
CA LYS A 121 -21.16 -2.30 -0.76
C LYS A 121 -20.40 -1.44 -1.75
N LEU A 122 -20.90 -1.42 -2.97
CA LEU A 122 -20.29 -0.75 -4.11
C LEU A 122 -21.19 0.40 -4.55
N ASN A 123 -20.67 1.61 -4.45
CA ASN A 123 -21.32 2.85 -4.90
C ASN A 123 -20.34 3.64 -5.76
N ALA A 124 -20.84 4.57 -6.56
CA ALA A 124 -19.98 5.47 -7.34
C ALA A 124 -18.91 6.14 -6.43
N GLY A 125 -17.64 6.08 -6.85
CA GLY A 125 -16.48 6.54 -6.09
C GLY A 125 -15.83 5.50 -5.20
N THR A 126 -16.44 4.31 -5.00
CA THR A 126 -15.81 3.23 -4.21
C THR A 126 -14.60 2.67 -4.97
N ILE A 127 -13.47 2.58 -4.28
CA ILE A 127 -12.28 1.83 -4.75
C ILE A 127 -12.37 0.42 -4.18
N MET A 128 -12.16 -0.59 -5.00
CA MET A 128 -12.24 -1.99 -4.59
C MET A 128 -11.15 -2.31 -3.54
N PRO A 129 -11.53 -2.70 -2.32
CA PRO A 129 -10.58 -2.96 -1.24
C PRO A 129 -9.84 -4.28 -1.39
N ALA A 130 -10.40 -5.20 -2.15
CA ALA A 130 -9.90 -6.54 -2.45
C ALA A 130 -10.48 -7.02 -3.78
N ASP A 131 -10.10 -8.21 -4.22
CA ASP A 131 -10.78 -8.88 -5.32
C ASP A 131 -12.17 -9.30 -4.87
N LEU A 132 -13.18 -8.93 -5.65
CA LEU A 132 -14.58 -9.11 -5.30
C LEU A 132 -15.30 -9.90 -6.38
N LYS A 133 -16.12 -10.88 -5.93
CA LYS A 133 -17.12 -11.49 -6.78
C LYS A 133 -18.46 -10.76 -6.61
N ILE A 134 -19.03 -10.26 -7.70
CA ILE A 134 -20.31 -9.54 -7.68
C ILE A 134 -21.44 -10.50 -7.26
N ILE A 135 -22.19 -10.10 -6.22
CA ILE A 135 -23.37 -10.82 -5.73
C ILE A 135 -24.64 -10.19 -6.31
N ASP A 136 -24.69 -8.86 -6.33
CA ASP A 136 -25.79 -8.07 -6.86
C ASP A 136 -25.24 -6.77 -7.45
N CYS A 137 -25.84 -6.31 -8.56
CA CYS A 137 -25.45 -5.05 -9.17
C CYS A 137 -26.60 -4.48 -10.01
N LYS A 138 -26.60 -3.14 -10.10
CA LYS A 138 -27.49 -2.38 -10.97
C LYS A 138 -26.69 -1.27 -11.66
N ASP A 139 -26.59 -1.36 -13.00
CA ASP A 139 -25.90 -0.39 -13.86
C ASP A 139 -24.46 -0.11 -13.37
N LEU A 140 -23.75 -1.18 -12.93
CA LEU A 140 -22.43 -1.08 -12.30
C LEU A 140 -21.34 -0.98 -13.37
N PHE A 141 -20.75 0.21 -13.52
CA PHE A 141 -19.62 0.46 -14.39
C PHE A 141 -18.37 0.73 -13.57
N ILE A 142 -17.30 0.04 -13.91
CA ILE A 142 -16.00 0.19 -13.26
C ILE A 142 -14.93 0.66 -14.22
N ASN A 143 -13.93 1.36 -13.67
CA ASN A 143 -12.72 1.76 -14.36
C ASN A 143 -11.58 0.79 -13.96
N GLN A 144 -11.00 0.12 -14.96
CA GLN A 144 -9.89 -0.82 -14.79
C GLN A 144 -8.56 -0.28 -15.36
N SER A 145 -8.48 1.02 -15.63
CA SER A 145 -7.29 1.66 -16.24
C SER A 145 -5.99 1.43 -15.48
N VAL A 146 -6.07 1.16 -14.17
CA VAL A 146 -4.90 0.81 -13.34
C VAL A 146 -4.18 -0.42 -13.87
N PHE A 147 -4.91 -1.36 -14.50
CA PHE A 147 -4.35 -2.61 -15.03
C PHE A 147 -4.19 -2.59 -16.54
N THR A 148 -5.18 -2.05 -17.24
CA THR A 148 -5.23 -2.07 -18.72
C THR A 148 -4.53 -0.86 -19.35
N GLY A 149 -4.37 0.24 -18.61
CA GLY A 149 -3.90 1.53 -19.11
C GLY A 149 -4.97 2.29 -19.93
N GLU A 150 -6.12 1.67 -20.20
CA GLU A 150 -7.21 2.25 -20.99
C GLU A 150 -8.35 2.72 -20.08
N SER A 151 -8.83 3.95 -20.28
CA SER A 151 -9.93 4.53 -19.50
C SER A 151 -11.32 4.08 -20.00
N VAL A 152 -11.43 2.84 -20.46
CA VAL A 152 -12.71 2.28 -20.90
C VAL A 152 -13.50 1.81 -19.70
N LEU A 153 -14.79 2.18 -19.63
CA LEU A 153 -15.69 1.73 -18.58
C LEU A 153 -16.22 0.34 -18.93
N ILE A 154 -16.15 -0.57 -17.98
CA ILE A 154 -16.61 -1.95 -18.14
C ILE A 154 -17.85 -2.16 -17.28
N GLU A 155 -18.94 -2.59 -17.90
CA GLU A 155 -20.14 -3.00 -17.20
C GLU A 155 -19.91 -4.33 -16.49
N LYS A 156 -20.18 -4.41 -15.20
CA LYS A 156 -20.11 -5.63 -14.41
C LYS A 156 -21.50 -6.19 -14.16
N LYS A 157 -21.61 -7.53 -14.19
CA LYS A 157 -22.86 -8.28 -14.06
C LYS A 157 -22.72 -9.37 -13.00
N GLN A 158 -23.85 -9.77 -12.42
CA GLN A 158 -23.89 -10.85 -11.44
C GLN A 158 -23.50 -12.22 -12.05
N LEU A 159 -23.95 -12.47 -13.27
CA LEU A 159 -23.65 -13.69 -14.02
C LEU A 159 -22.72 -13.36 -15.17
N SER A 160 -21.63 -14.09 -15.29
CA SER A 160 -20.75 -14.00 -16.45
C SER A 160 -21.33 -14.86 -17.56
N SER A 161 -21.62 -14.23 -18.70
CA SER A 161 -22.17 -14.88 -19.89
C SER A 161 -21.10 -15.23 -20.93
N ASN A 162 -19.89 -14.68 -20.79
CA ASN A 162 -18.82 -14.76 -21.78
C ASN A 162 -17.74 -15.78 -21.39
N ASN A 163 -17.10 -16.34 -22.41
CA ASN A 163 -15.87 -17.11 -22.26
C ASN A 163 -14.70 -16.11 -22.20
N PRO A 164 -14.25 -15.68 -21.02
CA PRO A 164 -13.28 -14.61 -20.89
C PRO A 164 -11.93 -15.08 -21.44
N LYS A 165 -11.28 -14.25 -22.24
CA LYS A 165 -9.91 -14.49 -22.70
C LYS A 165 -8.88 -14.10 -21.65
N GLU A 166 -9.21 -13.07 -20.88
CA GLU A 166 -8.36 -12.55 -19.81
C GLU A 166 -9.17 -12.35 -18.52
N ILE A 167 -8.46 -12.27 -17.39
CA ILE A 167 -9.09 -12.10 -16.07
C ILE A 167 -9.88 -10.79 -15.99
N PHE A 168 -9.46 -9.77 -16.74
CA PHE A 168 -10.11 -8.45 -16.78
C PHE A 168 -11.46 -8.49 -17.50
N ASP A 169 -11.67 -9.47 -18.39
CA ASP A 169 -12.92 -9.63 -19.17
C ASP A 169 -14.02 -10.33 -18.37
N ILE A 170 -13.70 -10.85 -17.18
CA ILE A 170 -14.67 -11.57 -16.35
C ILE A 170 -15.70 -10.56 -15.82
N GLU A 171 -16.96 -10.69 -16.25
CA GLU A 171 -18.03 -9.73 -15.95
C GLU A 171 -18.42 -9.69 -14.47
N ASN A 172 -18.27 -10.78 -13.73
CA ASN A 172 -18.69 -10.89 -12.33
C ASN A 172 -17.55 -10.77 -11.32
N ILE A 173 -16.34 -10.42 -11.74
CA ILE A 173 -15.18 -10.17 -10.87
C ILE A 173 -14.73 -8.73 -11.00
N CYS A 174 -14.46 -8.09 -9.85
CA CYS A 174 -13.81 -6.80 -9.76
C CYS A 174 -12.47 -6.98 -9.05
N LEU A 175 -11.41 -6.46 -9.63
CA LEU A 175 -10.06 -6.57 -9.08
C LEU A 175 -9.78 -5.43 -8.11
N MET A 176 -8.97 -5.71 -7.09
CA MET A 176 -8.50 -4.74 -6.10
C MET A 176 -7.89 -3.52 -6.79
N GLY A 177 -8.20 -2.31 -6.30
CA GLY A 177 -7.67 -1.05 -6.84
C GLY A 177 -8.45 -0.47 -8.03
N THR A 178 -9.41 -1.22 -8.62
CA THR A 178 -10.34 -0.65 -9.60
C THR A 178 -11.38 0.22 -8.92
N SER A 179 -12.00 1.15 -9.64
CA SER A 179 -12.96 2.10 -9.06
C SER A 179 -14.33 2.01 -9.72
N VAL A 180 -15.37 2.16 -8.90
CA VAL A 180 -16.76 2.29 -9.39
C VAL A 180 -16.95 3.70 -9.92
N VAL A 181 -17.36 3.82 -11.18
CA VAL A 181 -17.66 5.10 -11.82
C VAL A 181 -19.15 5.43 -11.72
N SER A 182 -20.02 4.44 -11.93
CA SER A 182 -21.47 4.62 -11.84
C SER A 182 -22.14 3.33 -11.39
N GLY A 183 -23.41 3.46 -11.00
CA GLY A 183 -24.22 2.34 -10.54
C GLY A 183 -23.99 2.00 -9.07
N ARG A 184 -24.52 0.85 -8.66
CA ARG A 184 -24.42 0.31 -7.31
C ARG A 184 -24.43 -1.21 -7.32
N GLY A 185 -23.89 -1.81 -6.28
CA GLY A 185 -23.90 -3.25 -6.15
C GLY A 185 -23.33 -3.73 -4.82
N SER A 186 -23.13 -5.01 -4.72
CA SER A 186 -22.43 -5.65 -3.61
C SER A 186 -21.55 -6.79 -4.14
N GLY A 187 -20.37 -6.95 -3.53
CA GLY A 187 -19.42 -7.99 -3.90
C GLY A 187 -18.92 -8.73 -2.67
N LEU A 188 -18.63 -10.01 -2.86
CA LEU A 188 -18.03 -10.88 -1.85
C LEU A 188 -16.51 -10.88 -2.04
N VAL A 189 -15.76 -10.60 -0.97
CA VAL A 189 -14.30 -10.73 -0.89
C VAL A 189 -13.87 -12.19 -0.90
#